data_b5785ded9e44f6ef1934f354c1693354
#
_entry.id   b5785ded9e44f6ef1934f354c1693354
#
_cell.length_a   1.000
_cell.length_b   1.000
_cell.length_c   1.000
_cell.angle_alpha   90.00
_cell.angle_beta   90.00
_cell.angle_gamma   90.00
#
_symmetry.space_group_name_H-M   'P 1'
#
loop_
_entity.id
_entity.type
_entity.pdbx_description
1 polymer ?
#
loop_
_entity_poly.entity_id
_entity_poly.type
_entity_poly.pdbx_seq_one_letter_code
_entity_poly.pdbx_strand_id
1 'polypeptide(L)'
;MNTALYLIDVTNRDGVQTSRILLPKLSKTMLNLYLDEMGVYQSEIGFPTLKHEINYINANLDLVKAGGIKRLHLEGWCRALPEDVELSFKNCPGLRHLNISVSTSPIMIQGKFQGRKTWKDVVESMYKSAKLAKQLGVVTLGVNAEDASRTDLDKLIEFALAAKEAGADRMRYCDTLGVDDPITIYERIKALALATKVPIEMHCHNDLGMAGAVSVAGAQGAFESNVDSYINTTINGYGERAGNCDLVSTILALKFSHALKAKIALDEHINLKTAWKIAKYASYAFNIPIPIKQPGVGANAFAHESGIHADGALKDRRSYELYDPEDVGRGEPELLETGRIITTGEYGGLKGFRHAYDKLGISFHNDSEARRILELVQYANLHTQKPLTDDELRFIANYPEIVQKILVVQP
;
A
#
# COMPACT_ATOMS: atom_id res chain seq x y z
N MET A 1 24.77 7.65 -9.98
CA MET A 1 23.47 7.80 -9.29
C MET A 1 23.49 6.84 -8.13
N ASN A 2 23.11 7.27 -6.95
CA ASN A 2 23.02 6.35 -5.81
C ASN A 2 21.73 5.54 -5.97
N THR A 3 21.87 4.21 -6.05
CA THR A 3 20.74 3.28 -6.06
C THR A 3 19.97 3.36 -4.75
N ALA A 4 18.64 3.32 -4.81
CA ALA A 4 17.77 3.38 -3.63
C ALA A 4 16.75 2.24 -3.62
N LEU A 5 16.24 1.91 -2.43
CA LEU A 5 15.13 1.00 -2.23
C LEU A 5 13.92 1.80 -1.77
N TYR A 6 12.82 1.64 -2.51
CA TYR A 6 11.56 2.30 -2.26
C TYR A 6 10.47 1.30 -1.84
N LEU A 7 9.52 1.78 -1.04
CA LEU A 7 8.33 1.01 -0.67
C LEU A 7 7.12 1.47 -1.48
N ILE A 8 6.38 0.51 -2.03
CA ILE A 8 5.10 0.74 -2.70
C ILE A 8 4.03 -0.01 -1.92
N ASP A 9 3.05 0.69 -1.39
CA ASP A 9 1.96 0.04 -0.68
C ASP A 9 0.83 -0.33 -1.64
N VAL A 10 0.37 -1.58 -1.56
CA VAL A 10 -0.71 -2.11 -2.39
C VAL A 10 -1.96 -2.48 -1.57
N THR A 11 -2.07 -1.98 -0.34
CA THR A 11 -3.22 -2.25 0.54
C THR A 11 -4.54 -1.87 -0.12
N ASN A 12 -4.60 -0.71 -0.78
CA ASN A 12 -5.81 -0.19 -1.40
C ASN A 12 -6.18 -0.86 -2.74
N ARG A 13 -5.32 -1.73 -3.26
CA ARG A 13 -5.60 -2.54 -4.47
C ARG A 13 -5.64 -4.03 -4.15
N ASP A 14 -4.55 -4.62 -3.67
CA ASP A 14 -4.44 -6.05 -3.35
C ASP A 14 -4.93 -6.38 -1.93
N GLY A 15 -4.58 -5.54 -0.96
CA GLY A 15 -5.03 -5.71 0.41
C GLY A 15 -6.56 -5.77 0.55
N VAL A 16 -7.27 -4.93 -0.21
CA VAL A 16 -8.76 -4.93 -0.24
C VAL A 16 -9.35 -6.15 -0.92
N GLN A 17 -8.55 -7.01 -1.55
CA GLN A 17 -8.98 -8.30 -2.10
C GLN A 17 -8.96 -9.42 -1.04
N THR A 18 -8.64 -9.10 0.21
CA THR A 18 -8.83 -10.03 1.34
C THR A 18 -10.26 -10.55 1.33
N SER A 19 -10.42 -11.87 1.24
CA SER A 19 -11.72 -12.51 1.13
C SER A 19 -12.66 -12.12 2.28
N ARG A 20 -13.93 -11.85 1.97
CA ARG A 20 -15.01 -11.47 2.91
C ARG A 20 -14.83 -10.11 3.58
N ILE A 21 -13.95 -9.26 3.06
CA ILE A 21 -13.74 -7.91 3.55
C ILE A 21 -14.21 -6.89 2.50
N LEU A 22 -14.86 -5.85 2.97
CA LEU A 22 -15.21 -4.67 2.17
C LEU A 22 -14.65 -3.43 2.88
N LEU A 23 -13.87 -2.65 2.16
CA LEU A 23 -13.29 -1.43 2.69
C LEU A 23 -13.99 -0.20 2.11
N PRO A 24 -14.57 0.67 2.96
CA PRO A 24 -15.17 1.92 2.51
C PRO A 24 -14.16 2.83 1.81
N LYS A 25 -14.60 3.59 0.80
CA LYS A 25 -13.72 4.51 0.05
C LYS A 25 -13.12 5.61 0.93
N LEU A 26 -13.84 6.06 1.95
CA LEU A 26 -13.31 6.98 2.96
C LEU A 26 -12.12 6.35 3.70
N SER A 27 -12.26 5.10 4.14
CA SER A 27 -11.17 4.40 4.84
C SER A 27 -9.95 4.18 3.93
N LYS A 28 -10.16 3.84 2.65
CA LYS A 28 -9.06 3.77 1.65
C LYS A 28 -8.32 5.12 1.52
N THR A 29 -9.06 6.24 1.53
CA THR A 29 -8.47 7.59 1.48
C THR A 29 -7.66 7.89 2.73
N MET A 30 -8.17 7.55 3.92
CA MET A 30 -7.42 7.73 5.18
C MET A 30 -6.11 6.92 5.19
N LEU A 31 -6.12 5.69 4.65
CA LEU A 31 -4.88 4.91 4.50
C LEU A 31 -3.86 5.62 3.60
N ASN A 32 -4.29 6.23 2.48
CA ASN A 32 -3.39 7.02 1.63
C ASN A 32 -2.78 8.21 2.40
N LEU A 33 -3.56 8.90 3.25
CA LEU A 33 -3.04 9.99 4.08
C LEU A 33 -1.98 9.51 5.09
N TYR A 34 -2.20 8.37 5.71
CA TYR A 34 -1.22 7.80 6.65
C TYR A 34 0.03 7.25 5.93
N LEU A 35 -0.11 6.71 4.72
CA LEU A 35 1.03 6.32 3.89
C LEU A 35 1.86 7.54 3.47
N ASP A 36 1.21 8.67 3.15
CA ASP A 36 1.88 9.95 2.88
C ASP A 36 2.64 10.46 4.10
N GLU A 37 2.01 10.43 5.30
CA GLU A 37 2.62 10.79 6.59
C GLU A 37 3.81 9.87 6.93
N MET A 38 3.71 8.58 6.60
CA MET A 38 4.78 7.59 6.78
C MET A 38 5.94 7.78 5.78
N GLY A 39 5.72 8.53 4.71
CA GLY A 39 6.73 8.77 3.67
C GLY A 39 6.90 7.60 2.70
N VAL A 40 5.87 6.76 2.54
CA VAL A 40 5.86 5.70 1.52
C VAL A 40 5.92 6.34 0.14
N TYR A 41 6.72 5.76 -0.76
CA TYR A 41 6.96 6.31 -2.08
C TYR A 41 5.71 6.34 -2.95
N GLN A 42 4.93 5.25 -2.97
CA GLN A 42 3.81 5.09 -3.88
C GLN A 42 2.73 4.19 -3.28
N SER A 43 1.46 4.45 -3.62
CA SER A 43 0.31 3.60 -3.28
C SER A 43 -0.44 3.19 -4.54
N GLU A 44 -0.67 1.89 -4.73
CA GLU A 44 -1.67 1.40 -5.68
C GLU A 44 -3.06 1.65 -5.13
N ILE A 45 -3.71 2.71 -5.59
CA ILE A 45 -4.95 3.18 -4.99
C ILE A 45 -6.19 2.39 -5.44
N GLY A 46 -6.11 1.67 -6.56
CA GLY A 46 -7.23 0.87 -7.05
C GLY A 46 -7.24 0.64 -8.56
N PHE A 47 -8.43 0.35 -9.09
CA PHE A 47 -8.67 -0.06 -10.46
C PHE A 47 -9.40 1.04 -11.25
N PRO A 48 -8.71 1.88 -12.05
CA PRO A 48 -9.34 2.97 -12.80
C PRO A 48 -10.37 2.49 -13.85
N THR A 49 -10.35 1.20 -14.17
CA THR A 49 -11.31 0.57 -15.10
C THR A 49 -12.65 0.20 -14.45
N LEU A 50 -12.74 0.18 -13.12
CA LEU A 50 -13.93 -0.20 -12.38
C LEU A 50 -14.77 1.03 -11.99
N LYS A 51 -16.04 1.05 -12.41
CA LYS A 51 -16.94 2.21 -12.20
C LYS A 51 -16.97 2.68 -10.74
N HIS A 52 -17.12 1.75 -9.79
CA HIS A 52 -17.21 2.09 -8.36
C HIS A 52 -15.90 2.63 -7.74
N GLU A 53 -14.77 2.60 -8.46
CA GLU A 53 -13.49 3.17 -8.04
C GLU A 53 -13.28 4.59 -8.57
N ILE A 54 -13.96 4.99 -9.66
CA ILE A 54 -13.66 6.23 -10.42
C ILE A 54 -13.75 7.48 -9.54
N ASN A 55 -14.86 7.65 -8.81
CA ASN A 55 -15.06 8.83 -7.96
C ASN A 55 -13.99 8.91 -6.85
N TYR A 56 -13.72 7.77 -6.21
CA TYR A 56 -12.70 7.66 -5.18
C TYR A 56 -11.30 8.00 -5.71
N ILE A 57 -10.91 7.43 -6.85
CA ILE A 57 -9.60 7.71 -7.46
C ILE A 57 -9.49 9.20 -7.81
N ASN A 58 -10.47 9.77 -8.51
CA ASN A 58 -10.44 11.18 -8.89
C ASN A 58 -10.46 12.12 -7.67
N ALA A 59 -11.19 11.78 -6.61
CA ALA A 59 -11.19 12.53 -5.37
C ALA A 59 -9.81 12.54 -4.68
N ASN A 60 -9.09 11.40 -4.67
CA ASN A 60 -7.73 11.34 -4.15
C ASN A 60 -6.73 12.10 -5.04
N LEU A 61 -6.90 12.10 -6.36
CA LEU A 61 -6.11 12.94 -7.27
C LEU A 61 -6.38 14.43 -7.04
N ASP A 62 -7.62 14.82 -6.74
CA ASP A 62 -7.95 16.19 -6.34
C ASP A 62 -7.36 16.54 -4.97
N LEU A 63 -7.29 15.57 -4.03
CA LEU A 63 -6.64 15.75 -2.73
C LEU A 63 -5.14 16.03 -2.86
N VAL A 64 -4.44 15.40 -3.82
CA VAL A 64 -3.05 15.74 -4.18
C VAL A 64 -2.96 17.20 -4.66
N LYS A 65 -3.86 17.64 -5.53
CA LYS A 65 -3.89 19.03 -6.02
C LYS A 65 -4.16 20.05 -4.91
N ALA A 66 -5.00 19.66 -3.94
CA ALA A 66 -5.32 20.47 -2.77
C ALA A 66 -4.22 20.48 -1.69
N GLY A 67 -3.15 19.70 -1.86
CA GLY A 67 -2.03 19.58 -0.91
C GLY A 67 -2.34 18.74 0.33
N GLY A 68 -3.43 17.97 0.32
CA GLY A 68 -3.76 17.02 1.38
C GLY A 68 -2.89 15.76 1.36
N ILE A 69 -2.47 15.34 0.18
CA ILE A 69 -1.42 14.34 -0.06
C ILE A 69 -0.25 15.08 -0.71
N LYS A 70 0.95 14.98 -0.15
CA LYS A 70 2.10 15.83 -0.51
C LYS A 70 3.20 15.10 -1.27
N ARG A 71 3.45 13.84 -0.96
CA ARG A 71 4.60 13.07 -1.43
C ARG A 71 4.21 11.74 -2.06
N LEU A 72 3.17 11.09 -1.55
CA LEU A 72 2.71 9.79 -1.99
C LEU A 72 2.26 9.84 -3.45
N HIS A 73 2.91 9.08 -4.30
CA HIS A 73 2.47 8.89 -5.68
C HIS A 73 1.27 7.93 -5.73
N LEU A 74 0.19 8.37 -6.37
CA LEU A 74 -1.03 7.57 -6.50
C LEU A 74 -1.03 6.81 -7.83
N GLU A 75 -0.92 5.48 -7.77
CA GLU A 75 -0.81 4.59 -8.92
C GLU A 75 -2.12 3.84 -9.17
N GLY A 76 -2.61 3.85 -10.41
CA GLY A 76 -3.68 2.97 -10.84
C GLY A 76 -3.14 1.62 -11.29
N TRP A 77 -3.98 0.59 -11.22
CA TRP A 77 -3.65 -0.74 -11.75
C TRP A 77 -4.67 -1.19 -12.78
N CYS A 78 -4.21 -1.73 -13.91
CA CYS A 78 -5.07 -2.35 -14.91
C CYS A 78 -4.37 -3.54 -15.61
N ARG A 79 -5.13 -4.29 -16.41
CA ARG A 79 -4.54 -5.33 -17.25
C ARG A 79 -3.68 -4.71 -18.35
N ALA A 80 -2.66 -5.43 -18.81
CA ALA A 80 -1.84 -5.03 -19.95
C ALA A 80 -2.61 -5.25 -21.28
N LEU A 81 -3.70 -4.50 -21.43
CA LEU A 81 -4.55 -4.40 -22.60
C LEU A 81 -4.67 -2.91 -22.98
N PRO A 82 -4.43 -2.54 -24.24
CA PRO A 82 -4.55 -1.13 -24.67
C PRO A 82 -5.88 -0.50 -24.29
N GLU A 83 -6.98 -1.25 -24.39
CA GLU A 83 -8.33 -0.79 -24.06
C GLU A 83 -8.49 -0.46 -22.57
N ASP A 84 -7.84 -1.22 -21.67
CA ASP A 84 -7.87 -0.95 -20.22
C ASP A 84 -7.03 0.29 -19.90
N VAL A 85 -5.92 0.49 -20.60
CA VAL A 85 -5.09 1.70 -20.48
C VAL A 85 -5.86 2.94 -20.93
N GLU A 86 -6.48 2.92 -22.11
CA GLU A 86 -7.32 4.03 -22.59
C GLU A 86 -8.46 4.35 -21.63
N LEU A 87 -9.16 3.30 -21.17
CA LEU A 87 -10.27 3.44 -20.22
C LEU A 87 -9.81 4.05 -18.90
N SER A 88 -8.63 3.68 -18.41
CA SER A 88 -8.04 4.22 -17.18
C SER A 88 -7.86 5.75 -17.27
N PHE A 89 -7.33 6.25 -18.37
CA PHE A 89 -7.14 7.69 -18.57
C PHE A 89 -8.43 8.44 -18.91
N LYS A 90 -9.36 7.79 -19.61
CA LYS A 90 -10.69 8.33 -19.83
C LYS A 90 -11.45 8.55 -18.53
N ASN A 91 -11.37 7.57 -17.61
CA ASN A 91 -12.06 7.60 -16.33
C ASN A 91 -11.35 8.48 -15.29
N CYS A 92 -10.02 8.49 -15.31
CA CYS A 92 -9.17 9.18 -14.34
C CYS A 92 -8.11 10.05 -15.05
N PRO A 93 -8.48 11.16 -15.67
CA PRO A 93 -7.57 11.97 -16.52
C PRO A 93 -6.44 12.63 -15.75
N GLY A 94 -6.54 12.71 -14.42
CA GLY A 94 -5.48 13.18 -13.53
C GLY A 94 -4.41 12.15 -13.18
N LEU A 95 -4.59 10.88 -13.58
CA LEU A 95 -3.67 9.79 -13.27
C LEU A 95 -2.31 10.04 -13.92
N ARG A 96 -1.22 9.82 -13.17
CA ARG A 96 0.17 10.02 -13.62
C ARG A 96 1.03 8.79 -13.44
N HIS A 97 0.61 7.85 -12.61
CA HIS A 97 1.34 6.63 -12.27
C HIS A 97 0.44 5.43 -12.56
N LEU A 98 0.94 4.46 -13.31
CA LEU A 98 0.17 3.30 -13.74
C LEU A 98 1.01 2.03 -13.62
N ASN A 99 0.37 0.95 -13.19
CA ASN A 99 0.92 -0.39 -13.23
C ASN A 99 0.03 -1.27 -14.12
N ILE A 100 0.63 -1.96 -15.09
CA ILE A 100 -0.07 -2.86 -16.00
C ILE A 100 0.37 -4.30 -15.78
N SER A 101 -0.56 -5.26 -15.86
CA SER A 101 -0.27 -6.65 -15.50
C SER A 101 -0.71 -7.64 -16.56
N VAL A 102 0.15 -8.65 -16.79
CA VAL A 102 -0.15 -9.81 -17.61
C VAL A 102 0.52 -11.06 -17.05
N SER A 103 -0.17 -12.20 -17.17
CA SER A 103 0.37 -13.50 -16.72
C SER A 103 1.49 -13.99 -17.64
N THR A 104 2.60 -14.46 -17.03
CA THR A 104 3.82 -14.84 -17.77
C THR A 104 4.16 -16.33 -17.69
N SER A 105 3.70 -17.05 -16.66
CA SER A 105 4.02 -18.47 -16.53
C SER A 105 3.29 -19.35 -17.55
N PRO A 106 3.90 -20.46 -17.98
CA PRO A 106 3.24 -21.43 -18.87
C PRO A 106 1.92 -21.95 -18.30
N ILE A 107 1.84 -22.16 -16.99
CA ILE A 107 0.64 -22.63 -16.29
C ILE A 107 -0.49 -21.61 -16.42
N MET A 108 -0.18 -20.32 -16.19
CA MET A 108 -1.18 -19.24 -16.30
C MET A 108 -1.59 -19.00 -17.76
N ILE A 109 -0.64 -19.03 -18.70
CA ILE A 109 -0.91 -18.88 -20.14
C ILE A 109 -1.84 -20.00 -20.60
N GLN A 110 -1.54 -21.25 -20.24
CA GLN A 110 -2.37 -22.38 -20.63
C GLN A 110 -3.73 -22.37 -19.92
N GLY A 111 -3.76 -22.19 -18.61
CA GLY A 111 -4.98 -22.28 -17.79
C GLY A 111 -5.89 -21.06 -17.94
N LYS A 112 -5.35 -19.85 -17.67
CA LYS A 112 -6.12 -18.61 -17.63
C LYS A 112 -6.57 -18.16 -19.03
N PHE A 113 -5.71 -18.32 -20.03
CA PHE A 113 -6.06 -17.97 -21.42
C PHE A 113 -6.58 -19.15 -22.23
N GLN A 114 -6.66 -20.34 -21.65
CA GLN A 114 -7.23 -21.54 -22.30
C GLN A 114 -6.59 -21.83 -23.68
N GLY A 115 -5.28 -21.66 -23.78
CA GLY A 115 -4.53 -21.86 -25.03
C GLY A 115 -4.78 -20.81 -26.12
N ARG A 116 -5.59 -19.76 -25.85
CA ARG A 116 -5.90 -18.70 -26.83
C ARG A 116 -4.79 -17.65 -27.00
N LYS A 117 -3.77 -17.68 -26.14
CA LYS A 117 -2.60 -16.79 -26.20
C LYS A 117 -1.31 -17.60 -26.17
N THR A 118 -0.34 -17.14 -26.93
CA THR A 118 1.04 -17.62 -26.90
C THR A 118 1.90 -16.66 -26.06
N TRP A 119 3.13 -17.06 -25.76
CA TRP A 119 4.13 -16.17 -25.15
C TRP A 119 4.31 -14.87 -25.95
N LYS A 120 4.36 -14.97 -27.29
CA LYS A 120 4.49 -13.81 -28.17
C LYS A 120 3.31 -12.83 -27.99
N ASP A 121 2.08 -13.34 -27.89
CA ASP A 121 0.89 -12.50 -27.68
C ASP A 121 0.93 -11.80 -26.32
N VAL A 122 1.50 -12.46 -25.29
CA VAL A 122 1.67 -11.87 -23.95
C VAL A 122 2.65 -10.69 -24.01
N VAL A 123 3.82 -10.88 -24.62
CA VAL A 123 4.83 -9.82 -24.75
C VAL A 123 4.31 -8.68 -25.63
N GLU A 124 3.66 -8.98 -26.74
CA GLU A 124 3.10 -7.98 -27.65
C GLU A 124 1.99 -7.14 -26.99
N SER A 125 1.09 -7.78 -26.24
CA SER A 125 0.01 -7.06 -25.50
C SER A 125 0.62 -6.12 -24.45
N MET A 126 1.59 -6.59 -23.68
CA MET A 126 2.33 -5.76 -22.71
C MET A 126 3.02 -4.59 -23.41
N TYR A 127 3.77 -4.83 -24.48
CA TYR A 127 4.50 -3.81 -25.21
C TYR A 127 3.60 -2.71 -25.75
N LYS A 128 2.49 -3.08 -26.40
CA LYS A 128 1.50 -2.12 -26.94
C LYS A 128 0.88 -1.29 -25.81
N SER A 129 0.50 -1.93 -24.72
CA SER A 129 -0.10 -1.25 -23.56
C SER A 129 0.86 -0.29 -22.87
N ALA A 130 2.13 -0.71 -22.69
CA ALA A 130 3.17 0.14 -22.09
C ALA A 130 3.46 1.36 -22.97
N LYS A 131 3.62 1.17 -24.27
CA LYS A 131 3.86 2.25 -25.23
C LYS A 131 2.70 3.25 -25.24
N LEU A 132 1.46 2.76 -25.26
CA LEU A 132 0.27 3.59 -25.18
C LEU A 132 0.20 4.40 -23.89
N ALA A 133 0.49 3.77 -22.73
CA ALA A 133 0.50 4.46 -21.45
C ALA A 133 1.49 5.64 -21.44
N LYS A 134 2.68 5.44 -21.97
CA LYS A 134 3.68 6.54 -22.11
C LYS A 134 3.21 7.63 -23.08
N GLN A 135 2.55 7.28 -24.19
CA GLN A 135 1.95 8.25 -25.12
C GLN A 135 0.84 9.08 -24.47
N LEU A 136 0.07 8.49 -23.54
CA LEU A 136 -0.95 9.18 -22.77
C LEU A 136 -0.39 10.02 -21.60
N GLY A 137 0.94 10.06 -21.42
CA GLY A 137 1.60 10.95 -20.47
C GLY A 137 1.81 10.36 -19.07
N VAL A 138 1.88 9.01 -18.95
CA VAL A 138 2.28 8.35 -17.71
C VAL A 138 3.70 8.78 -17.33
N VAL A 139 3.86 9.25 -16.09
CA VAL A 139 5.16 9.66 -15.52
C VAL A 139 5.95 8.43 -15.10
N THR A 140 5.36 7.56 -14.26
CA THR A 140 5.95 6.27 -13.91
C THR A 140 5.07 5.11 -14.33
N LEU A 141 5.66 4.13 -14.99
CA LEU A 141 5.00 2.94 -15.51
C LEU A 141 5.67 1.68 -14.96
N GLY A 142 4.94 0.92 -14.15
CA GLY A 142 5.30 -0.44 -13.77
C GLY A 142 4.68 -1.46 -14.73
N VAL A 143 5.40 -2.54 -14.99
CA VAL A 143 4.90 -3.66 -15.79
C VAL A 143 5.04 -4.97 -15.00
N ASN A 144 3.90 -5.62 -14.72
CA ASN A 144 3.88 -6.84 -13.91
C ASN A 144 4.02 -8.08 -14.76
N ALA A 145 4.98 -8.92 -14.40
CA ALA A 145 5.02 -10.32 -14.77
C ALA A 145 4.27 -11.13 -13.71
N GLU A 146 2.95 -11.31 -13.88
CA GLU A 146 2.15 -12.14 -12.97
C GLU A 146 2.63 -13.60 -13.06
N ASP A 147 2.88 -14.20 -11.88
CA ASP A 147 3.43 -15.56 -11.75
C ASP A 147 4.87 -15.71 -12.28
N ALA A 148 5.68 -14.70 -12.05
CA ALA A 148 7.09 -14.68 -12.44
C ALA A 148 7.92 -15.78 -11.77
N SER A 149 7.55 -16.17 -10.54
CA SER A 149 8.22 -17.26 -9.80
C SER A 149 8.21 -18.59 -10.55
N ARG A 150 7.20 -18.84 -11.40
CA ARG A 150 7.07 -20.04 -12.22
C ARG A 150 7.29 -19.80 -13.73
N THR A 151 7.91 -18.66 -14.07
CA THR A 151 8.30 -18.31 -15.45
C THR A 151 9.81 -18.50 -15.62
N ASP A 152 10.26 -19.09 -16.73
CA ASP A 152 11.68 -19.26 -17.00
C ASP A 152 12.44 -17.93 -17.01
N LEU A 153 13.67 -17.90 -16.47
CA LEU A 153 14.45 -16.68 -16.34
C LEU A 153 14.72 -16.00 -17.69
N ASP A 154 15.02 -16.77 -18.72
CA ASP A 154 15.25 -16.24 -20.08
C ASP A 154 14.01 -15.53 -20.63
N LYS A 155 12.82 -16.06 -20.31
CA LYS A 155 11.54 -15.44 -20.66
C LYS A 155 11.31 -14.15 -19.89
N LEU A 156 11.67 -14.10 -18.61
CA LEU A 156 11.60 -12.87 -17.82
C LEU A 156 12.57 -11.81 -18.31
N ILE A 157 13.77 -12.19 -18.75
CA ILE A 157 14.74 -11.28 -19.38
C ILE A 157 14.16 -10.69 -20.68
N GLU A 158 13.62 -11.55 -21.58
CA GLU A 158 12.93 -11.11 -22.80
C GLU A 158 11.81 -10.12 -22.50
N PHE A 159 10.96 -10.45 -21.52
CA PHE A 159 9.84 -9.61 -21.09
C PHE A 159 10.31 -8.26 -20.54
N ALA A 160 11.31 -8.23 -19.65
CA ALA A 160 11.84 -7.02 -19.06
C ALA A 160 12.50 -6.09 -20.10
N LEU A 161 13.23 -6.66 -21.08
CA LEU A 161 13.82 -5.88 -22.16
C LEU A 161 12.76 -5.28 -23.07
N ALA A 162 11.73 -6.03 -23.42
CA ALA A 162 10.58 -5.52 -24.19
C ALA A 162 9.83 -4.43 -23.43
N ALA A 163 9.64 -4.60 -22.12
CA ALA A 163 9.02 -3.57 -21.27
C ALA A 163 9.85 -2.26 -21.24
N LYS A 164 11.16 -2.37 -21.10
CA LYS A 164 12.09 -1.24 -21.15
C LYS A 164 12.05 -0.51 -22.49
N GLU A 165 12.05 -1.25 -23.60
CA GLU A 165 11.92 -0.69 -24.94
C GLU A 165 10.60 0.04 -25.15
N ALA A 166 9.52 -0.47 -24.56
CA ALA A 166 8.21 0.18 -24.58
C ALA A 166 8.12 1.44 -23.68
N GLY A 167 9.15 1.71 -22.86
CA GLY A 167 9.25 2.86 -21.98
C GLY A 167 8.82 2.60 -20.53
N ALA A 168 8.69 1.34 -20.11
CA ALA A 168 8.43 1.04 -18.69
C ALA A 168 9.62 1.47 -17.81
N ASP A 169 9.30 2.03 -16.65
CA ASP A 169 10.29 2.51 -15.69
C ASP A 169 10.80 1.39 -14.79
N ARG A 170 9.99 0.35 -14.57
CA ARG A 170 10.33 -0.82 -13.75
C ARG A 170 9.53 -2.06 -14.15
N MET A 171 10.07 -3.23 -13.84
CA MET A 171 9.39 -4.50 -13.95
C MET A 171 9.03 -5.03 -12.56
N ARG A 172 7.76 -5.38 -12.35
CA ARG A 172 7.33 -6.06 -11.13
C ARG A 172 7.43 -7.57 -11.32
N TYR A 173 8.25 -8.19 -10.49
CA TYR A 173 8.33 -9.63 -10.32
C TYR A 173 7.26 -10.06 -9.31
N CYS A 174 6.30 -10.86 -9.74
CA CYS A 174 5.22 -11.32 -8.87
C CYS A 174 5.45 -12.79 -8.46
N ASP A 175 5.74 -13.02 -7.19
CA ASP A 175 5.62 -14.34 -6.57
C ASP A 175 4.17 -14.55 -6.14
N THR A 176 3.34 -14.82 -7.15
CA THR A 176 1.87 -14.84 -7.05
C THR A 176 1.35 -15.90 -6.10
N LEU A 177 2.07 -17.00 -5.90
CA LEU A 177 1.69 -18.10 -5.02
C LEU A 177 2.58 -18.22 -3.77
N GLY A 178 3.53 -17.30 -3.58
CA GLY A 178 4.46 -17.33 -2.46
C GLY A 178 5.32 -18.59 -2.43
N VAL A 179 5.84 -19.02 -3.58
CA VAL A 179 6.61 -20.27 -3.72
C VAL A 179 8.12 -20.07 -3.68
N ASP A 180 8.59 -18.84 -3.83
CA ASP A 180 10.02 -18.54 -3.79
C ASP A 180 10.60 -18.64 -2.37
N ASP A 181 11.90 -18.88 -2.29
CA ASP A 181 12.69 -18.82 -1.07
C ASP A 181 13.74 -17.69 -1.15
N PRO A 182 14.24 -17.17 0.00
CA PRO A 182 15.12 -16.02 0.03
C PRO A 182 16.46 -16.21 -0.71
N ILE A 183 17.00 -17.43 -0.77
CA ILE A 183 18.29 -17.70 -1.40
C ILE A 183 18.12 -17.75 -2.90
N THR A 184 17.16 -18.54 -3.37
CA THR A 184 16.89 -18.70 -4.81
C THR A 184 16.45 -17.40 -5.45
N ILE A 185 15.57 -16.63 -4.78
CA ILE A 185 15.07 -15.36 -5.33
C ILE A 185 16.16 -14.29 -5.42
N TYR A 186 17.07 -14.22 -4.43
CA TYR A 186 18.19 -13.28 -4.48
C TYR A 186 19.04 -13.51 -5.76
N GLU A 187 19.46 -14.74 -6.02
CA GLU A 187 20.27 -15.07 -7.19
C GLU A 187 19.49 -14.83 -8.50
N ARG A 188 18.22 -15.20 -8.53
CA ARG A 188 17.34 -15.04 -9.68
C ARG A 188 17.13 -13.58 -10.06
N ILE A 189 16.81 -12.72 -9.08
CA ILE A 189 16.61 -11.28 -9.31
C ILE A 189 17.94 -10.60 -9.64
N LYS A 190 19.03 -11.00 -9.00
CA LYS A 190 20.36 -10.49 -9.35
C LYS A 190 20.73 -10.78 -10.80
N ALA A 191 20.51 -12.01 -11.27
CA ALA A 191 20.74 -12.39 -12.66
C ALA A 191 19.84 -11.59 -13.63
N LEU A 192 18.55 -11.45 -13.33
CA LEU A 192 17.60 -10.66 -14.10
C LEU A 192 18.02 -9.19 -14.20
N ALA A 193 18.36 -8.56 -13.06
CA ALA A 193 18.76 -7.16 -12.99
C ALA A 193 20.10 -6.90 -13.72
N LEU A 194 21.07 -7.81 -13.59
CA LEU A 194 22.36 -7.71 -14.32
C LEU A 194 22.17 -7.79 -15.82
N ALA A 195 21.31 -8.71 -16.31
CA ALA A 195 21.06 -8.92 -17.75
C ALA A 195 20.28 -7.75 -18.38
N THR A 196 19.36 -7.12 -17.66
CA THR A 196 18.40 -6.16 -18.24
C THR A 196 18.70 -4.71 -17.90
N LYS A 197 19.30 -4.46 -16.74
CA LYS A 197 19.45 -3.12 -16.15
C LYS A 197 18.10 -2.39 -16.04
N VAL A 198 17.04 -3.14 -15.75
CA VAL A 198 15.69 -2.62 -15.45
C VAL A 198 15.53 -2.61 -13.94
N PRO A 199 15.02 -1.52 -13.34
CA PRO A 199 14.60 -1.49 -11.94
C PRO A 199 13.58 -2.60 -11.64
N ILE A 200 13.74 -3.28 -10.50
CA ILE A 200 12.91 -4.42 -10.14
C ILE A 200 12.02 -4.07 -8.95
N GLU A 201 10.76 -4.43 -9.07
CA GLU A 201 9.75 -4.32 -8.02
C GLU A 201 9.32 -5.72 -7.59
N MET A 202 9.45 -6.01 -6.29
CA MET A 202 9.09 -7.30 -5.69
C MET A 202 7.66 -7.28 -5.20
N HIS A 203 6.83 -8.24 -5.63
CA HIS A 203 5.46 -8.43 -5.15
C HIS A 203 5.26 -9.89 -4.75
N CYS A 204 5.25 -10.17 -3.44
CA CYS A 204 5.27 -11.53 -2.93
C CYS A 204 4.07 -11.81 -2.01
N HIS A 205 3.37 -12.94 -2.26
CA HIS A 205 2.34 -13.47 -1.38
C HIS A 205 2.93 -14.34 -0.27
N ASN A 206 2.15 -14.56 0.79
CA ASN A 206 2.65 -15.12 2.05
C ASN A 206 2.21 -16.56 2.32
N ASP A 207 1.92 -17.32 1.26
CA ASP A 207 1.36 -18.68 1.38
C ASP A 207 2.30 -19.66 2.12
N LEU A 208 3.61 -19.47 2.02
CA LEU A 208 4.61 -20.22 2.79
C LEU A 208 5.17 -19.44 3.99
N GLY A 209 4.60 -18.29 4.34
CA GLY A 209 5.04 -17.47 5.48
C GLY A 209 6.36 -16.72 5.25
N MET A 210 6.82 -16.59 4.00
CA MET A 210 8.13 -16.02 3.67
C MET A 210 8.07 -14.71 2.87
N ALA A 211 6.89 -14.14 2.62
CA ALA A 211 6.73 -12.96 1.76
C ALA A 211 7.72 -11.82 2.09
N GLY A 212 7.88 -11.47 3.36
CA GLY A 212 8.81 -10.43 3.79
C GLY A 212 10.27 -10.77 3.49
N ALA A 213 10.69 -11.99 3.83
CA ALA A 213 12.07 -12.46 3.59
C ALA A 213 12.40 -12.55 2.10
N VAL A 214 11.48 -13.10 1.30
CA VAL A 214 11.61 -13.21 -0.16
C VAL A 214 11.65 -11.82 -0.81
N SER A 215 10.75 -10.90 -0.43
CA SER A 215 10.74 -9.53 -0.96
C SER A 215 12.03 -8.78 -0.69
N VAL A 216 12.55 -8.86 0.55
CA VAL A 216 13.80 -8.21 0.92
C VAL A 216 15.00 -8.84 0.20
N ALA A 217 15.06 -10.16 0.11
CA ALA A 217 16.15 -10.85 -0.59
C ALA A 217 16.18 -10.53 -2.09
N GLY A 218 15.02 -10.55 -2.76
CA GLY A 218 14.90 -10.16 -4.16
C GLY A 218 15.31 -8.70 -4.40
N ALA A 219 14.82 -7.78 -3.57
CA ALA A 219 15.18 -6.37 -3.63
C ALA A 219 16.69 -6.15 -3.40
N GLN A 220 17.32 -6.91 -2.49
CA GLN A 220 18.76 -6.88 -2.29
C GLN A 220 19.51 -7.33 -3.56
N GLY A 221 19.06 -8.37 -4.24
CA GLY A 221 19.65 -8.84 -5.49
C GLY A 221 19.63 -7.77 -6.59
N ALA A 222 18.52 -7.04 -6.72
CA ALA A 222 18.38 -5.90 -7.64
C ALA A 222 19.31 -4.75 -7.24
N PHE A 223 19.27 -4.35 -5.97
CA PHE A 223 20.08 -3.25 -5.43
C PHE A 223 21.58 -3.48 -5.64
N GLU A 224 22.08 -4.68 -5.33
CA GLU A 224 23.50 -5.06 -5.55
C GLU A 224 23.88 -5.15 -7.03
N SER A 225 22.91 -5.17 -7.95
CA SER A 225 23.10 -5.10 -9.41
C SER A 225 23.14 -3.66 -9.94
N ASN A 226 23.13 -2.66 -9.07
CA ASN A 226 23.12 -1.23 -9.36
C ASN A 226 21.88 -0.81 -10.18
N VAL A 227 20.71 -1.30 -9.79
CA VAL A 227 19.42 -0.80 -10.24
C VAL A 227 18.55 -0.48 -9.03
N ASP A 228 17.67 0.51 -9.17
CA ASP A 228 16.70 0.80 -8.12
C ASP A 228 15.81 -0.41 -7.86
N SER A 229 15.43 -0.60 -6.61
CA SER A 229 14.58 -1.70 -6.20
C SER A 229 13.36 -1.19 -5.43
N TYR A 230 12.26 -1.91 -5.57
CA TYR A 230 11.00 -1.58 -4.95
C TYR A 230 10.44 -2.82 -4.26
N ILE A 231 9.79 -2.65 -3.11
CA ILE A 231 9.07 -3.72 -2.44
C ILE A 231 7.61 -3.32 -2.32
N ASN A 232 6.72 -4.17 -2.82
CA ASN A 232 5.30 -4.06 -2.53
C ASN A 232 5.01 -4.57 -1.14
N THR A 233 4.28 -3.78 -0.40
CA THR A 233 3.83 -4.11 0.95
C THR A 233 2.34 -3.91 1.08
N THR A 234 1.75 -4.54 2.10
CA THR A 234 0.43 -4.18 2.59
C THR A 234 0.48 -3.93 4.08
N ILE A 235 -0.36 -3.03 4.56
CA ILE A 235 -0.47 -2.76 6.00
C ILE A 235 -1.00 -4.01 6.69
N ASN A 236 -0.34 -4.44 7.76
CA ASN A 236 -0.62 -5.67 8.51
C ASN A 236 -0.60 -6.96 7.65
N GLY A 237 0.01 -6.93 6.47
CA GLY A 237 0.11 -8.07 5.58
C GLY A 237 -1.21 -8.49 4.92
N TYR A 238 -2.22 -7.62 4.86
CA TYR A 238 -3.52 -7.95 4.26
C TYR A 238 -3.39 -8.29 2.77
N GLY A 239 -4.27 -9.15 2.25
CA GLY A 239 -4.31 -9.53 0.83
C GLY A 239 -4.99 -10.86 0.56
N GLU A 240 -4.88 -11.31 -0.66
CA GLU A 240 -5.41 -12.60 -1.09
C GLU A 240 -4.79 -13.76 -0.30
N ARG A 241 -5.57 -14.79 0.00
CA ARG A 241 -5.17 -16.04 0.69
C ARG A 241 -4.51 -15.78 2.04
N ALA A 242 -3.19 -16.04 2.17
CA ALA A 242 -2.40 -15.80 3.38
C ALA A 242 -1.83 -14.38 3.48
N GLY A 243 -2.18 -13.51 2.54
CA GLY A 243 -1.76 -12.10 2.52
C GLY A 243 -0.47 -11.85 1.75
N ASN A 244 0.12 -10.69 2.00
CA ASN A 244 1.30 -10.14 1.32
C ASN A 244 2.44 -9.83 2.30
N CYS A 245 3.52 -9.28 1.77
CA CYS A 245 4.62 -8.72 2.55
C CYS A 245 4.11 -7.58 3.46
N ASP A 246 4.30 -7.69 4.78
CA ASP A 246 3.85 -6.67 5.73
C ASP A 246 4.73 -5.42 5.72
N LEU A 247 4.11 -4.24 5.67
CA LEU A 247 4.78 -2.95 5.60
C LEU A 247 5.72 -2.70 6.78
N VAL A 248 5.23 -2.83 8.01
CA VAL A 248 6.01 -2.46 9.21
C VAL A 248 7.16 -3.44 9.42
N SER A 249 6.92 -4.75 9.33
CA SER A 249 7.96 -5.77 9.47
C SER A 249 9.08 -5.58 8.44
N THR A 250 8.73 -5.20 7.21
CA THR A 250 9.70 -4.93 6.13
C THR A 250 10.56 -3.72 6.45
N ILE A 251 9.96 -2.62 6.91
CA ILE A 251 10.71 -1.42 7.31
C ILE A 251 11.65 -1.75 8.49
N LEU A 252 11.17 -2.49 9.49
CA LEU A 252 11.99 -2.91 10.63
C LEU A 252 13.18 -3.76 10.18
N ALA A 253 12.96 -4.73 9.30
CA ALA A 253 14.03 -5.56 8.75
C ALA A 253 15.09 -4.72 8.04
N LEU A 254 14.69 -3.78 7.17
CA LEU A 254 15.60 -2.90 6.42
C LEU A 254 16.37 -1.93 7.32
N LYS A 255 15.73 -1.40 8.37
CA LYS A 255 16.37 -0.41 9.28
C LYS A 255 17.26 -1.03 10.35
N PHE A 256 16.92 -2.22 10.87
CA PHE A 256 17.58 -2.76 12.07
C PHE A 256 18.41 -4.02 11.82
N SER A 257 18.23 -4.74 10.70
CA SER A 257 19.13 -5.86 10.36
C SER A 257 20.55 -5.36 10.07
N HIS A 258 21.55 -5.95 10.72
CA HIS A 258 22.94 -5.54 10.57
C HIS A 258 23.44 -5.51 9.12
N ALA A 259 23.16 -6.56 8.36
CA ALA A 259 23.63 -6.68 6.98
C ALA A 259 22.85 -5.77 6.02
N LEU A 260 21.53 -5.70 6.17
CA LEU A 260 20.68 -4.91 5.25
C LEU A 260 20.91 -3.42 5.43
N LYS A 261 20.89 -2.92 6.67
CA LYS A 261 21.14 -1.52 7.01
C LYS A 261 22.50 -1.00 6.48
N ALA A 262 23.52 -1.87 6.43
CA ALA A 262 24.85 -1.49 5.94
C ALA A 262 24.95 -1.50 4.40
N LYS A 263 24.06 -2.21 3.71
CA LYS A 263 24.15 -2.44 2.26
C LYS A 263 23.08 -1.74 1.46
N ILE A 264 21.88 -1.55 2.00
CA ILE A 264 20.71 -1.05 1.28
C ILE A 264 20.37 0.36 1.77
N ALA A 265 20.30 1.30 0.85
CA ALA A 265 19.78 2.63 1.11
C ALA A 265 18.24 2.61 0.98
N LEU A 266 17.55 2.45 2.11
CA LEU A 266 16.10 2.66 2.16
C LEU A 266 15.80 4.15 1.96
N ASP A 267 14.71 4.46 1.28
CA ASP A 267 14.21 5.84 1.10
C ASP A 267 14.24 6.59 2.46
N GLU A 268 14.94 7.71 2.49
CA GLU A 268 15.17 8.53 3.70
C GLU A 268 13.90 9.15 4.28
N HIS A 269 12.82 9.21 3.48
CA HIS A 269 11.55 9.81 3.88
C HIS A 269 10.71 8.91 4.80
N ILE A 270 11.08 7.64 4.94
CA ILE A 270 10.33 6.68 5.77
C ILE A 270 10.35 7.10 7.24
N ASN A 271 9.20 7.52 7.73
CA ASN A 271 8.92 7.84 9.12
C ASN A 271 8.24 6.65 9.83
N LEU A 272 9.03 5.83 10.50
CA LEU A 272 8.53 4.64 11.19
C LEU A 272 7.61 4.97 12.38
N LYS A 273 7.67 6.20 12.93
CA LYS A 273 6.78 6.62 14.05
C LYS A 273 5.30 6.61 13.69
N THR A 274 4.95 6.55 12.41
CA THR A 274 3.56 6.40 11.95
C THR A 274 3.07 4.94 12.01
N ALA A 275 3.95 3.98 12.25
CA ALA A 275 3.65 2.55 12.14
C ALA A 275 2.48 2.09 13.04
N TRP A 276 2.49 2.49 14.31
CA TRP A 276 1.40 2.16 15.24
C TRP A 276 0.06 2.74 14.78
N LYS A 277 0.05 4.02 14.43
CA LYS A 277 -1.14 4.73 13.97
C LYS A 277 -1.78 4.07 12.75
N ILE A 278 -0.99 3.79 11.71
CA ILE A 278 -1.50 3.20 10.47
C ILE A 278 -1.96 1.75 10.67
N ALA A 279 -1.22 0.95 11.46
CA ALA A 279 -1.59 -0.44 11.75
C ALA A 279 -2.91 -0.54 12.53
N LYS A 280 -3.10 0.33 13.54
CA LYS A 280 -4.36 0.43 14.31
C LYS A 280 -5.52 0.84 13.42
N TYR A 281 -5.33 1.89 12.61
CA TYR A 281 -6.39 2.34 11.73
C TYR A 281 -6.77 1.27 10.70
N ALA A 282 -5.79 0.59 10.09
CA ALA A 282 -6.06 -0.49 9.17
C ALA A 282 -6.81 -1.66 9.83
N SER A 283 -6.41 -2.04 11.05
CA SER A 283 -7.12 -3.05 11.84
C SER A 283 -8.59 -2.64 12.08
N TYR A 284 -8.83 -1.39 12.43
CA TYR A 284 -10.17 -0.84 12.61
C TYR A 284 -10.96 -0.84 11.29
N ALA A 285 -10.37 -0.36 10.19
CA ALA A 285 -11.03 -0.24 8.89
C ALA A 285 -11.39 -1.61 8.30
N PHE A 286 -10.46 -2.56 8.34
CA PHE A 286 -10.65 -3.93 7.85
C PHE A 286 -11.45 -4.82 8.80
N ASN A 287 -11.62 -4.40 10.06
CA ASN A 287 -12.20 -5.22 11.12
C ASN A 287 -11.45 -6.56 11.33
N ILE A 288 -10.13 -6.53 11.21
CA ILE A 288 -9.23 -7.65 11.44
C ILE A 288 -8.25 -7.25 12.55
N PRO A 289 -8.21 -7.94 13.69
CA PRO A 289 -7.27 -7.63 14.78
C PRO A 289 -5.82 -7.74 14.31
N ILE A 290 -4.96 -6.85 14.81
CA ILE A 290 -3.51 -7.00 14.63
C ILE A 290 -3.07 -8.30 15.31
N PRO A 291 -2.31 -9.18 14.64
CA PRO A 291 -1.79 -10.38 15.30
C PRO A 291 -0.97 -10.00 16.54
N ILE A 292 -1.20 -10.70 17.65
CA ILE A 292 -0.58 -10.36 18.95
C ILE A 292 0.96 -10.32 18.87
N LYS A 293 1.56 -11.11 17.97
CA LYS A 293 3.02 -11.22 17.76
C LYS A 293 3.54 -10.37 16.59
N GLN A 294 2.70 -9.52 15.97
CA GLN A 294 3.12 -8.71 14.82
C GLN A 294 4.31 -7.82 15.21
N PRO A 295 5.44 -7.86 14.47
CA PRO A 295 6.59 -7.03 14.77
C PRO A 295 6.24 -5.54 14.87
N GLY A 296 6.73 -4.89 15.90
CA GLY A 296 6.52 -3.47 16.21
C GLY A 296 5.12 -3.07 16.66
N VAL A 297 4.07 -3.67 16.11
CA VAL A 297 2.67 -3.21 16.32
C VAL A 297 1.77 -4.24 17.03
N GLY A 298 2.18 -5.47 17.19
CA GLY A 298 1.43 -6.47 17.97
C GLY A 298 1.45 -6.16 19.47
N ALA A 299 0.45 -6.63 20.20
CA ALA A 299 0.34 -6.37 21.65
C ALA A 299 1.57 -6.85 22.43
N ASN A 300 2.18 -7.97 22.01
CA ASN A 300 3.35 -8.56 22.67
C ASN A 300 4.69 -8.12 22.08
N ALA A 301 4.73 -7.16 21.14
CA ALA A 301 5.98 -6.76 20.47
C ALA A 301 7.05 -6.25 21.45
N PHE A 302 6.64 -5.73 22.61
CA PHE A 302 7.50 -5.19 23.68
C PHE A 302 7.15 -5.78 25.05
N ALA A 303 6.60 -7.00 25.09
CA ALA A 303 6.21 -7.65 26.33
C ALA A 303 7.22 -8.74 26.73
N HIS A 304 7.64 -8.73 27.99
CA HIS A 304 8.55 -9.71 28.57
C HIS A 304 7.86 -10.46 29.73
N GLU A 305 7.90 -11.78 29.72
CA GLU A 305 7.35 -12.62 30.78
C GLU A 305 8.45 -13.46 31.46
N SER A 306 9.46 -13.91 30.72
CA SER A 306 10.59 -14.64 31.26
C SER A 306 11.38 -13.78 32.25
N GLY A 307 11.67 -14.32 33.47
CA GLY A 307 12.40 -13.61 34.50
C GLY A 307 13.80 -13.13 34.03
N ILE A 308 14.49 -13.92 33.20
CA ILE A 308 15.80 -13.55 32.63
C ILE A 308 15.63 -12.36 31.66
N HIS A 309 14.62 -12.39 30.81
CA HIS A 309 14.37 -11.30 29.84
C HIS A 309 13.92 -10.03 30.58
N ALA A 310 13.02 -10.15 31.56
CA ALA A 310 12.54 -9.01 32.33
C ALA A 310 13.68 -8.35 33.12
N ASP A 311 14.49 -9.13 33.84
CA ASP A 311 15.64 -8.60 34.58
C ASP A 311 16.65 -7.90 33.66
N GLY A 312 16.95 -8.50 32.50
CA GLY A 312 17.87 -7.91 31.54
C GLY A 312 17.33 -6.62 30.91
N ALA A 313 16.06 -6.61 30.47
CA ALA A 313 15.42 -5.43 29.88
C ALA A 313 15.28 -4.27 30.87
N LEU A 314 15.01 -4.55 32.16
CA LEU A 314 14.93 -3.54 33.21
C LEU A 314 16.31 -2.91 33.52
N LYS A 315 17.40 -3.67 33.35
CA LYS A 315 18.77 -3.17 33.53
C LYS A 315 19.27 -2.40 32.32
N ASP A 316 19.05 -2.94 31.14
CA ASP A 316 19.38 -2.32 29.86
C ASP A 316 18.45 -2.89 28.77
N ARG A 317 17.56 -2.06 28.24
CA ARG A 317 16.58 -2.45 27.19
C ARG A 317 17.27 -3.14 26.02
N ARG A 318 18.44 -2.68 25.60
CA ARG A 318 19.22 -3.23 24.48
C ARG A 318 19.61 -4.69 24.65
N SER A 319 19.48 -5.26 25.89
CA SER A 319 19.73 -6.68 26.13
C SER A 319 18.70 -7.57 25.44
N TYR A 320 17.45 -7.11 25.28
CA TYR A 320 16.34 -7.90 24.75
C TYR A 320 15.41 -7.15 23.81
N GLU A 321 15.65 -5.86 23.55
CA GLU A 321 14.87 -5.03 22.63
C GLU A 321 15.79 -4.50 21.51
N LEU A 322 15.40 -4.75 20.25
CA LEU A 322 16.17 -4.35 19.06
C LEU A 322 15.95 -2.88 18.69
N TYR A 323 14.77 -2.35 19.02
CA TYR A 323 14.34 -0.97 18.80
C TYR A 323 13.38 -0.56 19.93
N ASP A 324 13.24 0.74 20.14
CA ASP A 324 12.37 1.28 21.18
C ASP A 324 10.90 1.35 20.72
N PRO A 325 9.92 1.24 21.64
CA PRO A 325 8.48 1.46 21.32
C PRO A 325 8.24 2.80 20.61
N GLU A 326 8.96 3.84 20.98
CA GLU A 326 8.86 5.18 20.43
C GLU A 326 9.30 5.24 18.96
N ASP A 327 10.18 4.33 18.52
CA ASP A 327 10.60 4.24 17.11
C ASP A 327 9.44 3.88 16.18
N VAL A 328 8.44 3.16 16.69
CA VAL A 328 7.24 2.72 15.95
C VAL A 328 5.99 3.51 16.33
N GLY A 329 6.16 4.62 17.06
CA GLY A 329 5.06 5.50 17.49
C GLY A 329 4.24 4.95 18.66
N ARG A 330 4.85 4.12 19.50
CA ARG A 330 4.28 3.59 20.76
C ARG A 330 5.01 4.20 21.95
N GLY A 331 4.66 3.75 23.17
CA GLY A 331 5.32 4.17 24.41
C GLY A 331 4.49 5.14 25.25
N GLU A 332 3.67 5.99 24.62
CA GLU A 332 2.76 6.88 25.33
C GLU A 332 1.49 6.15 25.77
N PRO A 333 0.97 6.44 26.98
CA PRO A 333 -0.32 5.90 27.42
C PRO A 333 -1.47 6.31 26.51
N GLU A 334 -2.33 5.37 26.16
CA GLU A 334 -3.59 5.70 25.50
C GLU A 334 -4.63 6.13 26.53
N LEU A 335 -5.17 7.35 26.38
CA LEU A 335 -6.23 7.84 27.25
C LEU A 335 -7.55 7.16 26.92
N LEU A 336 -8.13 6.46 27.89
CA LEU A 336 -9.47 5.91 27.81
C LEU A 336 -10.46 6.80 28.57
N GLU A 337 -11.37 7.47 27.85
CA GLU A 337 -12.47 8.20 28.47
C GLU A 337 -13.49 7.21 29.03
N THR A 338 -13.71 7.24 30.35
CA THR A 338 -14.67 6.35 31.05
C THR A 338 -15.94 7.06 31.49
N GLY A 339 -16.01 8.40 31.30
CA GLY A 339 -17.16 9.23 31.67
C GLY A 339 -18.22 9.31 30.57
N ARG A 340 -18.99 10.40 30.58
CA ARG A 340 -19.99 10.66 29.55
C ARG A 340 -19.29 10.99 28.22
N ILE A 341 -19.57 10.23 27.17
CA ILE A 341 -19.06 10.47 25.81
C ILE A 341 -20.24 10.93 24.95
N ILE A 342 -20.06 12.04 24.23
CA ILE A 342 -20.99 12.49 23.18
C ILE A 342 -20.30 12.26 21.85
N THR A 343 -20.89 11.37 21.04
CA THR A 343 -20.34 10.96 19.75
C THR A 343 -21.14 11.56 18.59
N THR A 344 -20.56 11.55 17.41
CA THR A 344 -21.27 11.78 16.17
C THR A 344 -21.81 10.45 15.63
N GLY A 345 -22.92 10.50 14.90
CA GLY A 345 -23.53 9.32 14.29
C GLY A 345 -24.62 9.74 13.30
N GLU A 346 -25.19 8.76 12.60
CA GLU A 346 -26.22 9.00 11.56
C GLU A 346 -27.44 9.74 12.10
N TYR A 347 -27.78 9.59 13.39
CA TYR A 347 -28.88 10.29 14.06
C TYR A 347 -28.42 11.48 14.91
N GLY A 348 -27.15 11.87 14.80
CA GLY A 348 -26.58 12.97 15.59
C GLY A 348 -27.21 14.32 15.26
N GLY A 349 -27.55 15.11 16.28
CA GLY A 349 -28.03 16.48 16.11
C GLY A 349 -26.91 17.52 16.19
N LEU A 350 -27.18 18.76 15.74
CA LEU A 350 -26.21 19.85 15.64
C LEU A 350 -25.46 20.16 16.93
N LYS A 351 -26.11 20.05 18.09
CA LYS A 351 -25.50 20.35 19.42
C LYS A 351 -24.41 19.31 19.78
N GLY A 352 -24.71 18.01 19.63
CA GLY A 352 -23.75 16.92 19.87
C GLY A 352 -22.60 16.96 18.88
N PHE A 353 -22.91 17.22 17.61
CA PHE A 353 -21.93 17.41 16.55
C PHE A 353 -20.95 18.57 16.88
N ARG A 354 -21.44 19.75 17.22
CA ARG A 354 -20.57 20.88 17.61
C ARG A 354 -19.68 20.52 18.79
N HIS A 355 -20.24 19.89 19.82
CA HIS A 355 -19.46 19.45 20.98
C HIS A 355 -18.32 18.51 20.61
N ALA A 356 -18.55 17.54 19.70
CA ALA A 356 -17.50 16.65 19.22
C ALA A 356 -16.39 17.41 18.47
N TYR A 357 -16.76 18.35 17.60
CA TYR A 357 -15.79 19.15 16.85
C TYR A 357 -15.05 20.18 17.72
N ASP A 358 -15.71 20.75 18.74
CA ASP A 358 -15.07 21.65 19.73
C ASP A 358 -13.94 20.91 20.48
N LYS A 359 -14.14 19.64 20.85
CA LYS A 359 -13.08 18.79 21.44
C LYS A 359 -11.89 18.59 20.50
N LEU A 360 -12.12 18.58 19.20
CA LEU A 360 -11.08 18.48 18.18
C LEU A 360 -10.39 19.84 17.89
N GLY A 361 -10.84 20.92 18.55
CA GLY A 361 -10.35 22.28 18.30
C GLY A 361 -10.82 22.86 16.96
N ILE A 362 -11.92 22.37 16.42
CA ILE A 362 -12.50 22.81 15.14
C ILE A 362 -13.79 23.57 15.43
N SER A 363 -13.86 24.83 14.99
CA SER A 363 -15.04 25.69 15.08
C SER A 363 -15.59 26.03 13.69
N PHE A 364 -16.90 26.27 13.60
CA PHE A 364 -17.59 26.62 12.37
C PHE A 364 -18.01 28.08 12.38
N HIS A 365 -17.86 28.78 11.28
CA HIS A 365 -18.16 30.22 11.17
C HIS A 365 -19.64 30.53 11.38
N ASN A 366 -20.53 29.62 10.96
CA ASN A 366 -21.97 29.78 11.06
C ASN A 366 -22.71 28.44 11.11
N ASP A 367 -24.03 28.52 11.36
CA ASP A 367 -24.87 27.29 11.42
C ASP A 367 -25.04 26.59 10.07
N SER A 368 -24.97 27.31 8.96
CA SER A 368 -25.07 26.71 7.62
C SER A 368 -23.90 25.80 7.32
N GLU A 369 -22.68 26.27 7.59
CA GLU A 369 -21.46 25.48 7.47
C GLU A 369 -21.50 24.25 8.39
N ALA A 370 -21.84 24.44 9.65
CA ALA A 370 -21.95 23.34 10.62
C ALA A 370 -22.97 22.28 10.19
N ARG A 371 -24.12 22.68 9.64
CA ARG A 371 -25.14 21.74 9.14
C ARG A 371 -24.64 20.96 7.93
N ARG A 372 -23.95 21.61 7.01
CA ARG A 372 -23.38 20.96 5.83
C ARG A 372 -22.36 19.87 6.23
N ILE A 373 -21.48 20.19 7.17
CA ILE A 373 -20.50 19.20 7.66
C ILE A 373 -21.19 18.08 8.43
N LEU A 374 -22.21 18.40 9.27
CA LEU A 374 -23.03 17.40 9.93
C LEU A 374 -23.66 16.40 8.95
N GLU A 375 -24.23 16.88 7.84
CA GLU A 375 -24.80 16.02 6.80
C GLU A 375 -23.75 15.08 6.21
N LEU A 376 -22.52 15.59 5.93
CA LEU A 376 -21.43 14.76 5.45
C LEU A 376 -21.01 13.71 6.49
N VAL A 377 -20.97 14.06 7.77
CA VAL A 377 -20.65 13.13 8.87
C VAL A 377 -21.70 12.04 8.98
N GLN A 378 -22.99 12.39 8.90
CA GLN A 378 -24.09 11.42 8.92
C GLN A 378 -23.97 10.45 7.71
N TYR A 379 -23.70 10.99 6.52
CA TYR A 379 -23.52 10.20 5.30
C TYR A 379 -22.27 9.30 5.39
N ALA A 380 -21.18 9.79 5.97
CA ALA A 380 -19.96 9.03 6.19
C ALA A 380 -20.19 7.86 7.17
N ASN A 381 -20.93 8.06 8.26
CA ASN A 381 -21.30 6.98 9.17
C ASN A 381 -22.13 5.88 8.46
N LEU A 382 -23.09 6.28 7.63
CA LEU A 382 -23.86 5.33 6.80
C LEU A 382 -22.98 4.58 5.80
N HIS A 383 -22.02 5.28 5.20
CA HIS A 383 -21.11 4.70 4.21
C HIS A 383 -20.09 3.73 4.85
N THR A 384 -19.53 4.08 6.01
CA THR A 384 -18.54 3.25 6.69
C THR A 384 -19.16 2.15 7.55
N GLN A 385 -20.42 2.32 7.96
CA GLN A 385 -21.12 1.45 8.93
C GLN A 385 -20.33 1.32 10.26
N LYS A 386 -19.58 2.36 10.62
CA LYS A 386 -18.74 2.42 11.83
C LYS A 386 -18.76 3.83 12.43
N PRO A 387 -18.49 3.97 13.73
CA PRO A 387 -18.20 5.27 14.31
C PRO A 387 -17.00 5.92 13.60
N LEU A 388 -17.07 7.20 13.31
CA LEU A 388 -15.94 7.90 12.70
C LEU A 388 -14.85 8.19 13.75
N THR A 389 -13.60 8.02 13.35
CA THR A 389 -12.45 8.40 14.16
C THR A 389 -12.25 9.91 14.15
N ASP A 390 -11.50 10.43 15.12
CA ASP A 390 -11.16 11.86 15.20
C ASP A 390 -10.46 12.35 13.91
N ASP A 391 -9.59 11.55 13.34
CA ASP A 391 -8.90 11.89 12.09
C ASP A 391 -9.86 11.92 10.89
N GLU A 392 -10.84 11.01 10.84
CA GLU A 392 -11.90 11.05 9.82
C GLU A 392 -12.77 12.29 9.95
N LEU A 393 -13.15 12.67 11.18
CA LEU A 393 -13.88 13.91 11.45
C LEU A 393 -13.08 15.14 11.02
N ARG A 394 -11.78 15.22 11.35
CA ARG A 394 -10.88 16.28 10.89
C ARG A 394 -10.79 16.36 9.38
N PHE A 395 -10.66 15.21 8.73
CA PHE A 395 -10.59 15.10 7.27
C PHE A 395 -11.87 15.61 6.60
N ILE A 396 -13.05 15.25 7.13
CA ILE A 396 -14.35 15.71 6.62
C ILE A 396 -14.46 17.23 6.73
N ALA A 397 -14.05 17.83 7.84
CA ALA A 397 -14.08 19.29 8.03
C ALA A 397 -13.11 20.03 7.10
N ASN A 398 -11.92 19.48 6.90
CA ASN A 398 -10.87 20.13 6.10
C ASN A 398 -11.10 20.01 4.58
N TYR A 399 -11.76 18.94 4.12
CA TYR A 399 -11.92 18.63 2.69
C TYR A 399 -13.35 18.23 2.31
N PRO A 400 -14.39 19.02 2.67
CA PRO A 400 -15.80 18.61 2.51
C PRO A 400 -16.18 18.30 1.07
N GLU A 401 -15.66 19.04 0.08
CA GLU A 401 -15.96 18.82 -1.34
C GLU A 401 -15.35 17.50 -1.86
N ILE A 402 -14.17 17.15 -1.35
CA ILE A 402 -13.50 15.90 -1.69
C ILE A 402 -14.22 14.72 -1.05
N VAL A 403 -14.60 14.86 0.23
CA VAL A 403 -15.37 13.84 0.96
C VAL A 403 -16.70 13.57 0.25
N GLN A 404 -17.41 14.60 -0.19
CA GLN A 404 -18.65 14.42 -0.95
C GLN A 404 -18.46 13.54 -2.19
N LYS A 405 -17.36 13.72 -2.94
CA LYS A 405 -17.03 12.88 -4.10
C LYS A 405 -16.69 11.43 -3.68
N ILE A 406 -15.95 11.26 -2.58
CA ILE A 406 -15.57 9.94 -2.05
C ILE A 406 -16.80 9.12 -1.65
N LEU A 407 -17.78 9.76 -1.02
CA LEU A 407 -18.98 9.08 -0.51
C LEU A 407 -19.96 8.68 -1.63
N VAL A 408 -19.84 9.25 -2.82
CA VAL A 408 -20.68 8.89 -3.98
C VAL A 408 -20.06 7.71 -4.72
N VAL A 409 -20.64 6.53 -4.55
CA VAL A 409 -20.25 5.30 -5.27
C VAL A 409 -21.15 5.13 -6.47
N GLN A 410 -20.58 5.10 -7.68
CA GLN A 410 -21.32 4.82 -8.90
C GLN A 410 -21.53 3.31 -9.04
N PRO A 411 -22.75 2.85 -9.41
CA PRO A 411 -23.02 1.44 -9.64
C PRO A 411 -22.37 0.88 -10.91
#